data_32fd524eab7ee3cdf8afd38aa654196d
#
_entry.id   32fd524eab7ee3cdf8afd38aa654196d
#
_cell.length_a   1.000
_cell.length_b   1.000
_cell.length_c   1.000
_cell.angle_alpha   90.00
_cell.angle_beta   90.00
_cell.angle_gamma   90.00
#
_symmetry.space_group_name_H-M   'P 1'
#
loop_
_entity.id
_entity.type
_entity.pdbx_description
1 polymer ?
#
loop_
_entity_poly.entity_id
_entity_poly.type
_entity_poly.pdbx_seq_one_letter_code
_entity_poly.pdbx_strand_id
1 'polypeptide(L)'
;MGAQRSIHAGKAKIDVNVDFTHNLCASLMHNTFRNAGNPLSLLIGSLCIKHPNLFGGSEKLHVSCDKGLYDSNVLVAFRRPREECLAHQSFVVQHSLSPEIGIHGIPIKNFSQSGSGGVNLSRLSVGMDLNEPASSKWSSTTSIKFEHVRPLNDDGRNISRDCDGFPLTCSGSPHDSMVVLKQESRYTKENNHSFFHFNLQIEQGIPVLSKWIIFNRFKFVASKGIKLGPALLLTRLSGGSIVGDMAPYQAFSIGGIGSVRGYGEGAVGSGRSCLVANSELSLPLNNMLEGVAFMDCGTDLRSGCLVPGNPALRHGKPGSGIGLGYGLRFKSQFGHFQLHYAINAFNERSLYFGLPNLGSCY
;
A
#
# COMPACT_ATOMS: atom_id res chain seq x y z
N MET A 1 -12.27 34.92 -7.81
CA MET A 1 -13.43 35.53 -7.12
C MET A 1 -13.39 37.03 -7.38
N GLY A 2 -14.37 37.56 -8.08
CA GLY A 2 -14.50 38.98 -8.32
C GLY A 2 -15.75 39.49 -7.62
N ALA A 3 -15.64 40.52 -6.79
CA ALA A 3 -16.76 41.18 -6.15
C ALA A 3 -16.97 42.57 -6.79
N GLN A 4 -18.13 42.80 -7.38
CA GLN A 4 -18.53 44.12 -7.83
C GLN A 4 -19.50 44.77 -6.83
N ARG A 5 -19.20 46.00 -6.42
CA ARG A 5 -20.05 46.75 -5.52
C ARG A 5 -21.06 47.57 -6.33
N SER A 6 -22.34 47.28 -6.18
CA SER A 6 -23.41 48.09 -6.73
C SER A 6 -23.69 49.31 -5.85
N ILE A 7 -23.65 50.53 -6.43
CA ILE A 7 -23.81 51.77 -5.70
C ILE A 7 -25.30 52.12 -5.42
N HIS A 8 -26.25 51.40 -6.01
CA HIS A 8 -27.67 51.63 -5.79
C HIS A 8 -28.29 50.61 -4.86
N ALA A 9 -28.78 51.03 -3.74
CA ALA A 9 -29.59 50.30 -2.74
C ALA A 9 -28.88 49.52 -1.64
N GLY A 10 -27.65 49.82 -1.24
CA GLY A 10 -27.03 49.20 -0.03
C GLY A 10 -26.88 47.68 -0.05
N LYS A 11 -27.07 47.03 -1.20
CA LYS A 11 -26.87 45.60 -1.42
C LYS A 11 -25.61 45.35 -2.23
N ALA A 12 -24.72 44.51 -1.73
CA ALA A 12 -23.57 44.02 -2.49
C ALA A 12 -24.01 42.78 -3.28
N LYS A 13 -23.89 42.82 -4.63
CA LYS A 13 -24.02 41.65 -5.47
C LYS A 13 -22.64 41.00 -5.60
N ILE A 14 -22.49 39.84 -5.07
CA ILE A 14 -21.26 39.06 -5.17
C ILE A 14 -21.49 38.05 -6.31
N ASP A 15 -20.89 38.28 -7.48
CA ASP A 15 -20.86 37.29 -8.54
C ASP A 15 -19.68 36.37 -8.30
N VAL A 16 -19.98 35.12 -7.91
CA VAL A 16 -18.99 34.05 -7.70
C VAL A 16 -18.93 33.23 -8.99
N ASN A 17 -17.95 33.50 -9.83
CA ASN A 17 -17.62 32.61 -10.94
C ASN A 17 -16.88 31.38 -10.35
N VAL A 18 -17.55 30.26 -10.38
CA VAL A 18 -16.95 28.97 -10.02
C VAL A 18 -16.60 28.23 -11.29
N ASP A 19 -15.33 28.24 -11.66
CA ASP A 19 -14.85 27.40 -12.75
C ASP A 19 -14.82 25.94 -12.27
N PHE A 20 -15.72 25.13 -12.78
CA PHE A 20 -15.69 23.67 -12.59
C PHE A 20 -14.64 23.08 -13.55
N THR A 21 -13.41 22.99 -13.09
CA THR A 21 -12.41 22.23 -13.81
C THR A 21 -12.66 20.75 -13.56
N HIS A 22 -13.13 20.02 -14.57
CA HIS A 22 -13.11 18.58 -14.59
C HIS A 22 -11.65 18.13 -14.69
N ASN A 23 -11.04 17.73 -13.59
CA ASN A 23 -9.69 17.22 -13.61
C ASN A 23 -9.70 15.75 -14.09
N LEU A 24 -9.62 15.59 -15.41
CA LEU A 24 -9.26 14.32 -16.00
C LEU A 24 -7.74 14.20 -15.93
N CYS A 25 -7.24 13.43 -14.95
CA CYS A 25 -5.82 13.14 -14.86
C CYS A 25 -5.58 11.75 -15.46
N ALA A 26 -5.06 11.72 -16.68
CA ALA A 26 -4.44 10.51 -17.21
C ALA A 26 -2.96 10.56 -16.81
N SER A 27 -2.53 9.69 -15.94
CA SER A 27 -1.13 9.55 -15.56
C SER A 27 -0.64 8.16 -15.93
N LEU A 28 0.48 8.09 -16.63
CA LEU A 28 1.28 6.87 -16.70
C LEU A 28 1.92 6.69 -15.33
N MET A 29 1.22 6.02 -14.43
CA MET A 29 1.78 5.68 -13.14
C MET A 29 2.64 4.44 -13.28
N HIS A 30 3.87 4.61 -12.93
CA HIS A 30 4.81 3.55 -12.72
C HIS A 30 4.63 3.02 -11.30
N ASN A 31 3.95 1.91 -11.13
CA ASN A 31 3.97 1.23 -9.85
C ASN A 31 5.36 0.68 -9.58
N THR A 32 5.90 1.02 -8.44
CA THR A 32 7.14 0.44 -7.92
C THR A 32 7.09 -1.07 -8.07
N PHE A 33 8.03 -1.58 -8.81
CA PHE A 33 8.27 -2.97 -9.11
C PHE A 33 7.80 -3.93 -8.03
N ARG A 34 6.77 -4.68 -8.30
CA ARG A 34 6.52 -5.92 -7.61
C ARG A 34 7.36 -7.08 -8.16
N ASN A 35 7.99 -6.90 -9.33
CA ASN A 35 8.83 -7.92 -9.93
C ASN A 35 10.08 -7.30 -10.56
N ALA A 36 11.20 -7.37 -9.88
CA ALA A 36 12.52 -6.94 -10.33
C ALA A 36 13.10 -7.77 -11.51
N GLY A 37 12.28 -8.42 -12.32
CA GLY A 37 12.75 -9.29 -13.39
C GLY A 37 12.18 -8.99 -14.77
N ASN A 38 11.16 -8.17 -14.92
CA ASN A 38 10.52 -7.93 -16.21
C ASN A 38 10.36 -6.44 -16.52
N PRO A 39 11.13 -5.86 -17.47
CA PRO A 39 11.02 -4.46 -17.83
C PRO A 39 9.66 -4.05 -18.41
N LEU A 40 8.83 -5.01 -18.81
CA LEU A 40 7.47 -4.77 -19.32
C LEU A 40 6.41 -4.59 -18.25
N SER A 41 6.67 -4.92 -16.98
CA SER A 41 5.80 -4.59 -15.84
C SER A 41 5.82 -3.11 -15.50
N LEU A 42 6.63 -2.34 -16.19
CA LEU A 42 6.85 -0.90 -16.07
C LEU A 42 5.72 -0.02 -16.62
N LEU A 43 4.87 -0.54 -17.49
CA LEU A 43 3.82 0.23 -18.14
C LEU A 43 2.49 0.04 -17.41
N ILE A 44 2.20 0.94 -16.47
CA ILE A 44 0.88 1.05 -15.84
C ILE A 44 0.19 2.28 -16.38
N GLY A 45 -0.95 2.05 -17.02
CA GLY A 45 -1.89 3.11 -17.35
C GLY A 45 -2.78 3.39 -16.15
N SER A 46 -2.83 4.61 -15.66
CA SER A 46 -3.79 5.05 -14.65
C SER A 46 -4.68 6.13 -15.23
N LEU A 47 -5.99 5.89 -15.13
CA LEU A 47 -7.02 6.87 -15.46
C LEU A 47 -7.70 7.29 -14.16
N CYS A 48 -7.67 8.59 -13.86
CA CYS A 48 -8.30 9.14 -12.69
C CYS A 48 -9.26 10.26 -13.09
N ILE A 49 -10.52 10.12 -12.70
CA ILE A 49 -11.58 11.11 -12.92
C ILE A 49 -12.01 11.63 -11.55
N LYS A 50 -11.93 12.93 -11.35
CA LYS A 50 -12.40 13.61 -10.14
C LYS A 50 -13.46 14.63 -10.49
N HIS A 51 -14.63 14.52 -9.89
CA HIS A 51 -15.69 15.51 -9.98
C HIS A 51 -15.87 16.18 -8.61
N PRO A 52 -15.61 17.48 -8.48
CA PRO A 52 -15.53 18.14 -7.18
C PRO A 52 -16.88 18.48 -6.54
N ASN A 53 -17.97 18.47 -7.30
CA ASN A 53 -19.31 18.85 -6.80
C ASN A 53 -20.39 18.23 -7.69
N LEU A 54 -20.75 16.96 -7.45
CA LEU A 54 -21.60 16.19 -8.35
C LEU A 54 -23.07 16.67 -8.34
N PHE A 55 -23.59 17.00 -7.15
CA PHE A 55 -25.00 17.37 -6.96
C PHE A 55 -25.19 18.80 -6.35
N GLY A 56 -24.12 19.58 -6.26
CA GLY A 56 -24.19 20.95 -5.71
C GLY A 56 -23.95 21.05 -4.21
N GLY A 57 -23.88 19.93 -3.47
CA GLY A 57 -23.68 19.87 -2.03
C GLY A 57 -22.22 19.59 -1.60
N SER A 58 -21.26 19.91 -2.46
CA SER A 58 -19.82 19.61 -2.23
C SER A 58 -19.49 18.09 -2.20
N GLU A 59 -20.37 17.27 -2.78
CA GLU A 59 -20.10 15.85 -2.97
C GLU A 59 -19.01 15.65 -4.02
N LYS A 60 -18.05 14.78 -3.70
CA LYS A 60 -16.91 14.50 -4.58
C LYS A 60 -16.99 13.07 -5.08
N LEU A 61 -16.95 12.90 -6.39
CA LEU A 61 -16.79 11.61 -7.03
C LEU A 61 -15.34 11.42 -7.46
N HIS A 62 -14.75 10.30 -7.10
CA HIS A 62 -13.43 9.88 -7.52
C HIS A 62 -13.52 8.49 -8.13
N VAL A 63 -13.14 8.36 -9.38
CA VAL A 63 -13.04 7.10 -10.10
C VAL A 63 -11.60 6.95 -10.55
N SER A 64 -10.94 5.87 -10.15
CA SER A 64 -9.63 5.51 -10.67
C SER A 64 -9.64 4.11 -11.25
N CYS A 65 -8.95 3.95 -12.36
CA CYS A 65 -8.73 2.68 -13.02
C CYS A 65 -7.24 2.55 -13.32
N ASP A 66 -6.59 1.67 -12.59
CA ASP A 66 -5.17 1.40 -12.73
C ASP A 66 -5.02 0.04 -13.43
N LYS A 67 -4.28 -0.02 -14.52
CA LYS A 67 -4.02 -1.24 -15.27
C LYS A 67 -2.53 -1.44 -15.44
N GLY A 68 -2.02 -2.50 -14.80
CA GLY A 68 -0.69 -3.04 -15.02
C GLY A 68 -0.72 -4.23 -15.96
N LEU A 69 0.42 -4.86 -16.18
CA LEU A 69 0.54 -6.03 -17.05
C LEU A 69 -0.25 -7.23 -16.48
N TYR A 70 -0.12 -7.48 -15.18
CA TYR A 70 -0.73 -8.62 -14.49
C TYR A 70 -1.71 -8.20 -13.39
N ASP A 71 -1.78 -6.93 -13.07
CA ASP A 71 -2.63 -6.38 -12.04
C ASP A 71 -3.61 -5.35 -12.60
N SER A 72 -4.72 -5.21 -11.93
CA SER A 72 -5.70 -4.16 -12.21
C SER A 72 -6.38 -3.74 -10.92
N ASN A 73 -6.69 -2.45 -10.82
CA ASN A 73 -7.41 -1.89 -9.69
C ASN A 73 -8.41 -0.88 -10.20
N VAL A 74 -9.67 -1.08 -9.87
CA VAL A 74 -10.74 -0.11 -10.15
C VAL A 74 -11.30 0.34 -8.82
N LEU A 75 -11.29 1.64 -8.59
CA LEU A 75 -11.80 2.27 -7.39
C LEU A 75 -12.86 3.31 -7.77
N VAL A 76 -14.00 3.23 -7.13
CA VAL A 76 -15.04 4.26 -7.18
C VAL A 76 -15.29 4.73 -5.75
N ALA A 77 -15.04 6.00 -5.49
CA ALA A 77 -15.27 6.60 -4.18
C ALA A 77 -16.20 7.82 -4.31
N PHE A 78 -17.29 7.79 -3.59
CA PHE A 78 -18.22 8.90 -3.45
C PHE A 78 -18.09 9.47 -2.06
N ARG A 79 -17.66 10.73 -1.95
CA ARG A 79 -17.45 11.43 -0.68
C ARG A 79 -18.53 12.48 -0.49
N ARG A 80 -19.20 12.40 0.65
CA ARG A 80 -20.19 13.39 1.09
C ARG A 80 -19.68 14.12 2.32
N PRO A 81 -19.52 15.45 2.29
CA PRO A 81 -19.24 16.23 3.49
C PRO A 81 -20.47 16.20 4.41
N ARG A 82 -20.24 16.13 5.71
CA ARG A 82 -21.30 16.33 6.72
C ARG A 82 -21.23 17.78 7.20
N GLU A 83 -22.40 18.44 7.23
CA GLU A 83 -22.49 19.85 7.66
C GLU A 83 -22.22 20.04 9.16
N GLU A 84 -22.66 19.08 9.99
CA GLU A 84 -22.60 19.18 11.46
C GLU A 84 -21.32 18.64 12.08
N CYS A 85 -20.58 17.81 11.37
CA CYS A 85 -19.31 17.27 11.79
C CYS A 85 -18.29 17.50 10.69
N LEU A 86 -17.11 17.95 11.04
CA LEU A 86 -15.97 18.04 10.13
C LEU A 86 -15.54 16.67 9.56
N ALA A 87 -16.24 15.59 9.91
CA ALA A 87 -15.99 14.24 9.43
C ALA A 87 -16.55 14.01 8.01
N HIS A 88 -15.71 13.51 7.11
CA HIS A 88 -16.10 13.16 5.75
C HIS A 88 -16.51 11.70 5.66
N GLN A 89 -17.68 11.47 5.12
CA GLN A 89 -18.17 10.12 4.81
C GLN A 89 -17.87 9.80 3.35
N SER A 90 -17.27 8.63 3.10
CA SER A 90 -16.97 8.16 1.75
C SER A 90 -17.52 6.75 1.57
N PHE A 91 -18.29 6.53 0.51
CA PHE A 91 -18.67 5.20 0.05
C PHE A 91 -17.63 4.75 -0.98
N VAL A 92 -17.13 3.54 -0.80
CA VAL A 92 -16.04 3.02 -1.62
C VAL A 92 -16.43 1.66 -2.17
N VAL A 93 -16.26 1.50 -3.48
CA VAL A 93 -16.31 0.22 -4.18
C VAL A 93 -14.97 0.04 -4.87
N GLN A 94 -14.29 -1.05 -4.57
CA GLN A 94 -12.98 -1.35 -5.14
C GLN A 94 -12.93 -2.79 -5.62
N HIS A 95 -12.45 -2.99 -6.82
CA HIS A 95 -12.10 -4.30 -7.36
C HIS A 95 -10.64 -4.30 -7.74
N SER A 96 -9.88 -5.25 -7.19
CA SER A 96 -8.46 -5.42 -7.53
C SER A 96 -8.17 -6.85 -7.93
N LEU A 97 -7.32 -7.01 -8.94
CA LEU A 97 -6.73 -8.27 -9.36
C LEU A 97 -5.22 -8.11 -9.29
N SER A 98 -4.54 -8.99 -8.58
CA SER A 98 -3.08 -8.95 -8.46
C SER A 98 -2.49 -10.34 -8.28
N PRO A 99 -1.29 -10.62 -8.85
CA PRO A 99 -0.58 -11.86 -8.58
C PRO A 99 -0.15 -11.93 -7.11
N GLU A 100 -0.30 -13.10 -6.51
CA GLU A 100 0.10 -13.35 -5.12
C GLU A 100 1.53 -13.91 -5.07
N ILE A 101 2.49 -13.01 -5.17
CA ILE A 101 3.91 -13.37 -5.17
C ILE A 101 4.48 -13.39 -3.75
N GLY A 102 3.98 -12.53 -2.87
CA GLY A 102 4.52 -12.35 -1.51
C GLY A 102 4.45 -13.61 -0.65
N ILE A 103 3.38 -14.37 -0.74
CA ILE A 103 3.14 -15.58 0.07
C ILE A 103 3.45 -16.85 -0.72
N HIS A 104 2.89 -16.97 -1.93
CA HIS A 104 2.99 -18.16 -2.78
C HIS A 104 4.13 -18.08 -3.79
N GLY A 105 4.84 -16.96 -3.87
CA GLY A 105 6.01 -16.82 -4.73
C GLY A 105 7.16 -17.73 -4.30
N ILE A 106 7.83 -18.32 -5.29
CA ILE A 106 8.97 -19.22 -5.10
C ILE A 106 10.25 -18.40 -5.12
N PRO A 107 11.09 -18.44 -4.08
CA PRO A 107 12.39 -17.76 -4.08
C PRO A 107 13.33 -18.34 -5.14
N ILE A 108 14.00 -17.48 -5.90
CA ILE A 108 14.94 -17.82 -6.96
C ILE A 108 16.27 -17.11 -6.69
N LYS A 109 17.36 -17.69 -7.16
CA LYS A 109 18.73 -17.12 -7.05
C LYS A 109 19.07 -16.66 -5.64
N ASN A 110 19.11 -17.61 -4.71
CA ASN A 110 19.41 -17.34 -3.30
C ASN A 110 18.55 -16.21 -2.71
N PHE A 111 17.25 -16.27 -2.99
CA PHE A 111 16.24 -15.33 -2.50
C PHE A 111 16.29 -13.91 -3.08
N SER A 112 17.19 -13.60 -4.00
CA SER A 112 17.25 -12.26 -4.62
C SER A 112 16.09 -11.96 -5.55
N GLN A 113 15.41 -12.98 -6.06
CA GLN A 113 14.25 -12.89 -6.94
C GLN A 113 13.13 -13.81 -6.44
N SER A 114 11.90 -13.50 -6.83
CA SER A 114 10.74 -14.37 -6.61
C SER A 114 10.06 -14.68 -7.94
N GLY A 115 9.78 -15.96 -8.18
CA GLY A 115 8.95 -16.41 -9.30
C GLY A 115 7.47 -16.37 -8.94
N SER A 116 6.60 -16.38 -9.95
CA SER A 116 5.17 -16.53 -9.76
C SER A 116 4.83 -17.95 -9.28
N GLY A 117 3.98 -18.04 -8.26
CA GLY A 117 3.37 -19.30 -7.82
C GLY A 117 2.11 -19.69 -8.62
N GLY A 118 1.77 -18.97 -9.69
CA GLY A 118 0.57 -19.21 -10.50
C GLY A 118 -0.74 -18.86 -9.78
N VAL A 119 -0.68 -18.09 -8.71
CA VAL A 119 -1.85 -17.68 -7.92
C VAL A 119 -2.10 -16.19 -8.09
N ASN A 120 -3.30 -15.85 -8.52
CA ASN A 120 -3.78 -14.46 -8.59
C ASN A 120 -4.91 -14.26 -7.58
N LEU A 121 -5.01 -13.09 -6.99
CA LEU A 121 -6.09 -12.72 -6.08
C LEU A 121 -7.00 -11.68 -6.73
N SER A 122 -8.27 -12.05 -6.87
CA SER A 122 -9.35 -11.12 -7.19
C SER A 122 -10.04 -10.71 -5.88
N ARG A 123 -10.01 -9.42 -5.54
CA ARG A 123 -10.61 -8.87 -4.32
C ARG A 123 -11.64 -7.82 -4.69
N LEU A 124 -12.87 -8.04 -4.28
CA LEU A 124 -13.94 -7.05 -4.32
C LEU A 124 -14.16 -6.51 -2.91
N SER A 125 -14.14 -5.20 -2.75
CA SER A 125 -14.34 -4.52 -1.48
C SER A 125 -15.43 -3.46 -1.66
N VAL A 126 -16.45 -3.49 -0.81
CA VAL A 126 -17.56 -2.52 -0.80
C VAL A 126 -17.77 -2.05 0.62
N GLY A 127 -17.79 -0.75 0.83
CA GLY A 127 -17.97 -0.25 2.19
C GLY A 127 -17.99 1.25 2.32
N MET A 128 -17.78 1.69 3.55
CA MET A 128 -17.85 3.08 3.94
C MET A 128 -16.64 3.44 4.79
N ASP A 129 -16.04 4.56 4.45
CA ASP A 129 -14.95 5.17 5.21
C ASP A 129 -15.45 6.45 5.88
N LEU A 130 -15.18 6.59 7.16
CA LEU A 130 -15.43 7.79 7.96
C LEU A 130 -14.07 8.41 8.31
N ASN A 131 -13.78 9.55 7.72
CA ASN A 131 -12.55 10.29 7.98
C ASN A 131 -12.85 11.40 8.97
N GLU A 132 -12.28 11.29 10.15
CA GLU A 132 -12.32 12.38 11.13
C GLU A 132 -11.39 13.51 10.67
N PRO A 133 -11.75 14.78 10.95
CA PRO A 133 -10.87 15.89 10.64
C PRO A 133 -9.57 15.74 11.40
N ALA A 134 -8.46 15.99 10.71
CA ALA A 134 -7.18 16.03 11.36
C ALA A 134 -7.17 17.11 12.43
N SER A 135 -7.02 16.73 13.71
CA SER A 135 -6.47 17.65 14.68
C SER A 135 -5.03 17.96 14.27
N SER A 136 -4.41 19.00 14.80
CA SER A 136 -3.08 19.47 14.35
C SER A 136 -1.99 18.39 14.22
N LYS A 137 -2.15 17.23 14.87
CA LYS A 137 -1.14 16.14 14.91
C LYS A 137 -1.73 14.75 14.67
N TRP A 138 -3.03 14.55 14.87
CA TRP A 138 -3.71 13.28 14.76
C TRP A 138 -4.76 13.30 13.66
N SER A 139 -4.83 12.24 12.88
CA SER A 139 -5.95 11.95 11.99
C SER A 139 -6.39 10.50 12.20
N SER A 140 -7.70 10.27 12.15
CA SER A 140 -8.30 8.97 12.32
C SER A 140 -9.23 8.67 11.16
N THR A 141 -9.21 7.43 10.69
CA THR A 141 -10.12 6.92 9.68
C THR A 141 -10.69 5.61 10.17
N THR A 142 -12.01 5.54 10.30
CA THR A 142 -12.74 4.33 10.61
C THR A 142 -13.43 3.84 9.35
N SER A 143 -13.30 2.57 9.02
CA SER A 143 -13.97 2.00 7.85
C SER A 143 -14.62 0.66 8.18
N ILE A 144 -15.77 0.41 7.54
CA ILE A 144 -16.43 -0.88 7.54
C ILE A 144 -16.59 -1.32 6.08
N LYS A 145 -16.06 -2.49 5.74
CA LYS A 145 -16.03 -2.99 4.37
C LYS A 145 -16.42 -4.46 4.33
N PHE A 146 -17.26 -4.80 3.41
CA PHE A 146 -17.43 -6.18 2.97
C PHE A 146 -16.30 -6.48 1.97
N GLU A 147 -15.57 -7.55 2.20
CA GLU A 147 -14.52 -8.04 1.31
C GLU A 147 -14.86 -9.44 0.84
N HIS A 148 -14.74 -9.64 -0.47
CA HIS A 148 -14.89 -10.93 -1.13
C HIS A 148 -13.62 -11.23 -1.92
N VAL A 149 -12.90 -12.29 -1.52
CA VAL A 149 -11.60 -12.66 -2.08
C VAL A 149 -11.70 -13.99 -2.78
N ARG A 150 -11.24 -14.03 -4.03
CA ARG A 150 -11.20 -15.24 -4.86
C ARG A 150 -9.78 -15.45 -5.37
N PRO A 151 -9.11 -16.54 -4.95
CA PRO A 151 -7.89 -16.97 -5.61
C PRO A 151 -8.21 -17.55 -7.01
N LEU A 152 -7.42 -17.15 -7.99
CA LEU A 152 -7.52 -17.54 -9.37
C LEU A 152 -6.21 -18.18 -9.82
N ASN A 153 -6.28 -19.14 -10.73
CA ASN A 153 -5.11 -19.60 -11.47
C ASN A 153 -4.80 -18.66 -12.66
N ASP A 154 -3.74 -18.95 -13.40
CA ASP A 154 -3.35 -18.17 -14.58
C ASP A 154 -4.40 -18.19 -15.69
N ASP A 155 -5.27 -19.20 -15.74
CA ASP A 155 -6.41 -19.29 -16.66
C ASP A 155 -7.64 -18.49 -16.20
N GLY A 156 -7.57 -17.83 -15.03
CA GLY A 156 -8.68 -17.06 -14.45
C GLY A 156 -9.77 -17.91 -13.79
N ARG A 157 -9.53 -19.21 -13.54
CA ARG A 157 -10.49 -20.08 -12.83
C ARG A 157 -10.31 -19.97 -11.33
N ASN A 158 -11.42 -20.03 -10.60
CA ASN A 158 -11.40 -20.03 -9.13
C ASN A 158 -10.74 -21.33 -8.62
N ILE A 159 -9.81 -21.18 -7.69
CA ILE A 159 -9.09 -22.27 -7.03
C ILE A 159 -9.16 -22.12 -5.51
N SER A 160 -9.27 -23.23 -4.78
CA SER A 160 -9.19 -23.24 -3.31
C SER A 160 -7.86 -23.79 -2.80
N ARG A 161 -7.10 -24.44 -3.70
CA ARG A 161 -5.79 -25.02 -3.43
C ARG A 161 -4.82 -24.66 -4.55
N ASP A 162 -3.55 -24.54 -4.21
CA ASP A 162 -2.50 -24.33 -5.18
C ASP A 162 -2.14 -25.62 -5.94
N CYS A 163 -1.17 -25.57 -6.85
CA CYS A 163 -0.71 -26.71 -7.63
C CYS A 163 -0.15 -27.86 -6.77
N ASP A 164 0.34 -27.57 -5.57
CA ASP A 164 0.87 -28.53 -4.60
C ASP A 164 -0.22 -29.06 -3.64
N GLY A 165 -1.48 -28.65 -3.81
CA GLY A 165 -2.62 -29.07 -3.00
C GLY A 165 -2.80 -28.35 -1.67
N PHE A 166 -2.04 -27.28 -1.39
CA PHE A 166 -2.17 -26.52 -0.16
C PHE A 166 -3.30 -25.50 -0.21
N PRO A 167 -3.92 -25.19 0.93
CA PRO A 167 -5.06 -24.27 0.96
C PRO A 167 -4.63 -22.84 0.60
N LEU A 168 -5.48 -22.15 -0.19
CA LEU A 168 -5.36 -20.75 -0.53
C LEU A 168 -6.37 -19.88 0.22
N THR A 169 -7.48 -20.49 0.66
CA THR A 169 -8.56 -19.85 1.39
C THR A 169 -8.63 -20.36 2.82
N CYS A 170 -9.21 -19.60 3.71
CA CYS A 170 -9.47 -20.01 5.08
C CYS A 170 -10.72 -20.92 5.16
N SER A 171 -11.74 -20.61 4.37
CA SER A 171 -13.03 -21.32 4.35
C SER A 171 -12.97 -22.71 3.71
N GLY A 172 -11.88 -23.03 2.98
CA GLY A 172 -11.78 -24.24 2.14
C GLY A 172 -12.65 -24.20 0.87
N SER A 173 -13.48 -23.16 0.71
CA SER A 173 -14.24 -22.85 -0.49
C SER A 173 -13.36 -22.10 -1.49
N PRO A 174 -13.76 -22.00 -2.78
CA PRO A 174 -12.97 -21.24 -3.78
C PRO A 174 -13.05 -19.71 -3.59
N HIS A 175 -13.56 -19.26 -2.46
CA HIS A 175 -13.64 -17.85 -2.08
C HIS A 175 -13.73 -17.71 -0.56
N ASP A 176 -13.26 -16.58 -0.07
CA ASP A 176 -13.49 -16.11 1.31
C ASP A 176 -14.29 -14.82 1.30
N SER A 177 -15.24 -14.71 2.22
CA SER A 177 -16.03 -13.50 2.44
C SER A 177 -15.89 -13.06 3.90
N MET A 178 -15.78 -11.75 4.10
CA MET A 178 -15.63 -11.18 5.44
C MET A 178 -16.19 -9.76 5.49
N VAL A 179 -16.63 -9.34 6.67
CA VAL A 179 -16.82 -7.92 6.99
C VAL A 179 -15.66 -7.48 7.87
N VAL A 180 -14.97 -6.47 7.45
CA VAL A 180 -13.79 -5.94 8.15
C VAL A 180 -14.11 -4.55 8.69
N LEU A 181 -14.02 -4.40 10.00
CA LEU A 181 -13.93 -3.10 10.66
C LEU A 181 -12.45 -2.74 10.74
N LYS A 182 -12.09 -1.62 10.13
CA LYS A 182 -10.72 -1.12 10.12
C LYS A 182 -10.68 0.24 10.78
N GLN A 183 -9.74 0.44 11.69
CA GLN A 183 -9.38 1.74 12.22
C GLN A 183 -7.94 2.05 11.93
N GLU A 184 -7.70 3.21 11.36
CA GLU A 184 -6.37 3.72 11.07
C GLU A 184 -6.16 5.05 11.78
N SER A 185 -5.12 5.13 12.60
CA SER A 185 -4.74 6.33 13.35
C SER A 185 -3.36 6.77 12.93
N ARG A 186 -3.24 7.99 12.49
CA ARG A 186 -1.97 8.59 12.02
C ARG A 186 -1.59 9.75 12.94
N TYR A 187 -0.35 9.73 13.38
CA TYR A 187 0.25 10.81 14.16
C TYR A 187 1.44 11.38 13.39
N THR A 188 1.47 12.70 13.26
CA THR A 188 2.54 13.41 12.56
C THR A 188 3.06 14.52 13.45
N LYS A 189 4.36 14.54 13.65
CA LYS A 189 5.06 15.63 14.35
C LYS A 189 6.26 16.05 13.54
N GLU A 190 6.30 17.31 13.17
CA GLU A 190 7.39 17.89 12.39
C GLU A 190 8.04 19.03 13.19
N ASN A 191 9.36 19.03 13.24
CA ASN A 191 10.20 20.07 13.78
C ASN A 191 11.23 20.47 12.70
N ASN A 192 11.91 21.59 12.87
CA ASN A 192 12.89 22.09 11.89
C ASN A 192 14.02 21.09 11.57
N HIS A 193 14.39 20.23 12.53
CA HIS A 193 15.52 19.28 12.39
C HIS A 193 15.09 17.81 12.38
N SER A 194 13.82 17.51 12.66
CA SER A 194 13.35 16.13 12.71
C SER A 194 11.85 16.05 12.43
N PHE A 195 11.44 14.91 11.86
CA PHE A 195 10.03 14.56 11.76
C PHE A 195 9.81 13.15 12.32
N PHE A 196 8.60 12.93 12.81
CA PHE A 196 8.14 11.64 13.29
C PHE A 196 6.73 11.37 12.76
N HIS A 197 6.56 10.24 12.07
CA HIS A 197 5.27 9.75 11.60
C HIS A 197 5.01 8.39 12.23
N PHE A 198 3.83 8.23 12.79
CA PHE A 198 3.36 6.97 13.33
C PHE A 198 1.99 6.65 12.73
N ASN A 199 1.84 5.44 12.21
CA ASN A 199 0.59 4.93 11.68
C ASN A 199 0.27 3.61 12.37
N LEU A 200 -0.89 3.52 13.01
CA LEU A 200 -1.45 2.31 13.61
C LEU A 200 -2.72 1.94 12.87
N GLN A 201 -2.80 0.73 12.39
CA GLN A 201 -3.94 0.15 11.71
C GLN A 201 -4.40 -1.09 12.48
N ILE A 202 -5.66 -1.11 12.87
CA ILE A 202 -6.33 -2.23 13.52
C ILE A 202 -7.46 -2.68 12.58
N GLU A 203 -7.49 -3.97 12.27
CA GLU A 203 -8.52 -4.60 11.43
C GLU A 203 -9.16 -5.73 12.22
N GLN A 204 -10.48 -5.79 12.23
CA GLN A 204 -11.25 -6.82 12.89
C GLN A 204 -12.25 -7.44 11.93
N GLY A 205 -12.15 -8.74 11.71
CA GLY A 205 -13.14 -9.53 11.00
C GLY A 205 -14.37 -9.77 11.89
N ILE A 206 -15.55 -9.37 11.42
CA ILE A 206 -16.81 -9.48 12.17
C ILE A 206 -17.55 -10.72 11.72
N PRO A 207 -18.02 -11.60 12.63
CA PRO A 207 -18.75 -12.82 12.34
C PRO A 207 -20.22 -12.51 12.00
N VAL A 208 -20.49 -12.11 10.75
CA VAL A 208 -21.89 -11.88 10.30
C VAL A 208 -22.57 -13.18 9.89
N LEU A 209 -21.83 -14.10 9.27
CA LEU A 209 -22.30 -15.43 8.88
C LEU A 209 -21.33 -16.51 9.38
N SER A 210 -21.85 -17.74 9.59
CA SER A 210 -21.13 -18.84 10.25
C SER A 210 -19.83 -19.31 9.56
N LYS A 211 -19.61 -18.97 8.29
CA LYS A 211 -18.40 -19.34 7.53
C LYS A 211 -17.47 -18.16 7.26
N TRP A 212 -17.73 -17.00 7.87
CA TRP A 212 -16.93 -15.82 7.67
C TRP A 212 -15.73 -15.82 8.59
N ILE A 213 -14.64 -15.25 8.09
CA ILE A 213 -13.35 -15.24 8.78
C ILE A 213 -13.39 -14.28 9.96
N ILE A 214 -13.03 -14.78 11.13
CA ILE A 214 -12.97 -14.02 12.39
C ILE A 214 -11.51 -13.84 12.76
N PHE A 215 -11.02 -12.62 12.66
CA PHE A 215 -9.63 -12.29 12.98
C PHE A 215 -9.50 -10.92 13.61
N ASN A 216 -8.38 -10.71 14.27
CA ASN A 216 -7.92 -9.40 14.70
C ASN A 216 -6.49 -9.21 14.20
N ARG A 217 -6.26 -8.15 13.43
CA ARG A 217 -4.98 -7.82 12.81
C ARG A 217 -4.58 -6.42 13.19
N PHE A 218 -3.39 -6.26 13.69
CA PHE A 218 -2.81 -4.95 13.84
C PHE A 218 -1.55 -4.80 12.99
N LYS A 219 -1.33 -3.60 12.50
CA LYS A 219 -0.11 -3.17 11.81
C LYS A 219 0.31 -1.83 12.36
N PHE A 220 1.59 -1.63 12.47
CA PHE A 220 2.14 -0.32 12.79
C PHE A 220 3.31 0.02 11.87
N VAL A 221 3.48 1.32 11.65
CA VAL A 221 4.63 1.90 10.96
C VAL A 221 5.05 3.14 11.73
N ALA A 222 6.26 3.15 12.24
CA ALA A 222 6.89 4.29 12.87
C ALA A 222 8.06 4.74 11.99
N SER A 223 8.09 6.00 11.61
CA SER A 223 9.17 6.59 10.80
C SER A 223 9.70 7.83 11.48
N LYS A 224 11.02 7.94 11.60
CA LYS A 224 11.70 9.10 12.16
C LYS A 224 12.79 9.57 11.21
N GLY A 225 12.74 10.83 10.83
CA GLY A 225 13.80 11.49 10.06
C GLY A 225 14.54 12.49 10.93
N ILE A 226 15.86 12.51 10.83
CA ILE A 226 16.75 13.45 11.56
C ILE A 226 17.70 14.07 10.55
N LYS A 227 17.72 15.39 10.49
CA LYS A 227 18.68 16.14 9.68
C LYS A 227 20.02 16.18 10.39
N LEU A 228 21.06 15.65 9.72
CA LEU A 228 22.45 15.64 10.18
C LEU A 228 23.27 16.55 9.25
N GLY A 229 23.20 17.86 9.47
CA GLY A 229 23.75 18.84 8.55
C GLY A 229 23.08 18.76 7.16
N PRO A 230 23.81 18.49 6.07
CA PRO A 230 23.24 18.32 4.74
C PRO A 230 22.57 16.94 4.56
N ALA A 231 22.93 15.94 5.37
CA ALA A 231 22.39 14.59 5.27
C ALA A 231 21.07 14.43 6.05
N LEU A 232 20.24 13.48 5.61
CA LEU A 232 19.03 13.06 6.29
C LEU A 232 19.13 11.57 6.65
N LEU A 233 19.08 11.27 7.95
CA LEU A 233 18.93 9.91 8.44
C LEU A 233 17.44 9.60 8.62
N LEU A 234 16.92 8.64 7.87
CA LEU A 234 15.57 8.12 7.95
C LEU A 234 15.61 6.73 8.56
N THR A 235 14.90 6.54 9.67
CA THR A 235 14.68 5.22 10.27
C THR A 235 13.19 4.88 10.22
N ARG A 236 12.87 3.66 9.85
CA ARG A 236 11.50 3.14 9.80
C ARG A 236 11.43 1.80 10.49
N LEU A 237 10.47 1.65 11.37
CA LEU A 237 10.12 0.39 12.02
C LEU A 237 8.68 0.05 11.65
N SER A 238 8.45 -1.11 11.11
CA SER A 238 7.11 -1.59 10.77
C SER A 238 6.92 -3.03 11.23
N GLY A 239 5.71 -3.36 11.59
CA GLY A 239 5.39 -4.70 12.05
C GLY A 239 3.90 -4.89 12.23
N GLY A 240 3.54 -6.09 12.65
CA GLY A 240 2.16 -6.43 12.91
C GLY A 240 1.98 -7.88 13.34
N SER A 241 0.75 -8.21 13.70
CA SER A 241 0.36 -9.58 14.04
C SER A 241 -1.10 -9.82 13.71
N ILE A 242 -1.45 -11.08 13.47
CA ILE A 242 -2.81 -11.56 13.20
C ILE A 242 -3.14 -12.64 14.23
N VAL A 243 -4.29 -12.51 14.89
CA VAL A 243 -4.86 -13.45 15.84
C VAL A 243 -6.23 -13.91 15.34
N GLY A 244 -6.56 -15.17 15.52
CA GLY A 244 -7.81 -15.77 15.04
C GLY A 244 -7.63 -16.52 13.71
N ASP A 245 -8.70 -16.59 12.93
CA ASP A 245 -8.69 -17.22 11.62
C ASP A 245 -7.81 -16.42 10.64
N MET A 246 -7.17 -17.13 9.74
CA MET A 246 -6.30 -16.48 8.75
C MET A 246 -6.23 -17.30 7.48
N ALA A 247 -6.52 -16.65 6.36
CA ALA A 247 -6.18 -17.19 5.06
C ALA A 247 -4.69 -16.94 4.74
N PRO A 248 -4.04 -17.81 3.95
CA PRO A 248 -2.63 -17.61 3.58
C PRO A 248 -2.33 -16.23 3.01
N TYR A 249 -3.19 -15.69 2.13
CA TYR A 249 -3.01 -14.38 1.50
C TYR A 249 -3.08 -13.19 2.49
N GLN A 250 -3.50 -13.40 3.73
CA GLN A 250 -3.50 -12.36 4.77
C GLN A 250 -2.17 -12.28 5.52
N ALA A 251 -1.30 -13.28 5.41
CA ALA A 251 -0.01 -13.31 6.09
C ALA A 251 0.88 -12.12 5.70
N PHE A 252 1.76 -11.75 6.61
CA PHE A 252 2.75 -10.72 6.34
C PHE A 252 3.86 -11.30 5.48
N SER A 253 4.04 -10.77 4.28
CA SER A 253 5.18 -11.10 3.41
C SER A 253 6.36 -10.17 3.70
N ILE A 254 7.56 -10.74 3.81
CA ILE A 254 8.79 -10.01 4.12
C ILE A 254 9.78 -10.23 2.99
N GLY A 255 10.37 -9.16 2.49
CA GLY A 255 11.26 -9.10 1.33
C GLY A 255 10.75 -8.13 0.28
N GLY A 256 11.62 -7.70 -0.61
CA GLY A 256 11.32 -6.75 -1.67
C GLY A 256 11.59 -5.29 -1.29
N ILE A 257 11.33 -4.39 -2.24
CA ILE A 257 11.67 -2.96 -2.14
C ILE A 257 10.94 -2.23 -1.00
N GLY A 258 9.76 -2.70 -0.63
CA GLY A 258 8.95 -2.12 0.45
C GLY A 258 9.27 -2.64 1.85
N SER A 259 10.15 -3.64 1.96
CA SER A 259 10.45 -4.35 3.20
C SER A 259 11.95 -4.53 3.37
N VAL A 260 12.55 -5.60 2.87
CA VAL A 260 14.00 -5.87 2.95
C VAL A 260 14.56 -5.92 1.53
N ARG A 261 15.29 -4.88 1.15
CA ARG A 261 15.95 -4.81 -0.16
C ARG A 261 17.09 -5.83 -0.25
N GLY A 262 17.36 -6.34 -1.45
CA GLY A 262 18.29 -7.46 -1.69
C GLY A 262 17.57 -8.81 -1.81
N TYR A 263 16.31 -8.87 -1.39
CA TYR A 263 15.44 -10.06 -1.50
C TYR A 263 14.30 -9.80 -2.47
N GLY A 264 13.81 -10.85 -3.12
CA GLY A 264 12.57 -10.83 -3.86
C GLY A 264 11.36 -10.62 -2.95
N GLU A 265 10.22 -10.24 -3.51
CA GLU A 265 8.99 -10.01 -2.73
C GLU A 265 8.59 -11.28 -1.98
N GLY A 266 8.44 -11.16 -0.65
CA GLY A 266 8.10 -12.26 0.23
C GLY A 266 9.16 -13.36 0.36
N ALA A 267 10.36 -13.19 -0.23
CA ALA A 267 11.39 -14.23 -0.24
C ALA A 267 12.09 -14.44 1.10
N VAL A 268 12.06 -13.46 2.00
CA VAL A 268 12.59 -13.60 3.36
C VAL A 268 11.69 -14.49 4.21
N GLY A 269 10.40 -14.27 4.18
CA GLY A 269 9.46 -15.01 5.00
C GLY A 269 8.00 -14.61 4.77
N SER A 270 7.11 -15.43 5.31
CA SER A 270 5.67 -15.18 5.35
C SER A 270 5.16 -15.63 6.70
N GLY A 271 4.65 -14.74 7.52
CA GLY A 271 4.28 -15.05 8.90
C GLY A 271 2.96 -14.45 9.36
N ARG A 272 2.44 -14.95 10.46
CA ARG A 272 1.33 -14.33 11.21
C ARG A 272 1.76 -13.05 11.89
N SER A 273 3.04 -12.94 12.22
CA SER A 273 3.65 -11.75 12.82
C SER A 273 4.90 -11.39 12.05
N CYS A 274 5.22 -10.11 12.01
CA CYS A 274 6.43 -9.63 11.35
C CYS A 274 7.00 -8.42 12.07
N LEU A 275 8.29 -8.22 11.88
CA LEU A 275 8.99 -7.00 12.26
C LEU A 275 10.01 -6.67 11.18
N VAL A 276 9.99 -5.43 10.69
CA VAL A 276 10.91 -4.93 9.68
C VAL A 276 11.46 -3.59 10.13
N ALA A 277 12.77 -3.44 10.11
CA ALA A 277 13.48 -2.21 10.40
C ALA A 277 14.30 -1.77 9.17
N ASN A 278 14.14 -0.53 8.79
CA ASN A 278 14.88 0.07 7.69
C ASN A 278 15.62 1.30 8.23
N SER A 279 16.86 1.47 7.83
CA SER A 279 17.66 2.66 8.09
C SER A 279 18.26 3.15 6.79
N GLU A 280 18.10 4.43 6.52
CA GLU A 280 18.55 5.03 5.27
C GLU A 280 19.18 6.39 5.55
N LEU A 281 20.39 6.57 5.03
CA LEU A 281 21.12 7.83 5.04
C LEU A 281 21.10 8.40 3.63
N SER A 282 20.48 9.56 3.45
CA SER A 282 20.48 10.30 2.19
C SER A 282 21.34 11.54 2.28
N LEU A 283 22.16 11.76 1.25
CA LEU A 283 23.06 12.89 1.12
C LEU A 283 22.76 13.61 -0.22
N PRO A 284 22.37 14.89 -0.22
CA PRO A 284 22.25 15.63 -1.45
C PRO A 284 23.62 15.85 -2.07
N LEU A 285 23.81 15.32 -3.27
CA LEU A 285 25.04 15.50 -4.07
C LEU A 285 24.93 16.75 -4.94
N ASN A 286 23.73 17.04 -5.43
CA ASN A 286 23.39 18.20 -6.23
C ASN A 286 21.89 18.52 -6.03
N ASN A 287 21.40 19.64 -6.57
CA ASN A 287 19.98 20.02 -6.51
C ASN A 287 19.03 18.97 -7.09
N MET A 288 19.50 18.11 -8.00
CA MET A 288 18.72 17.08 -8.67
C MET A 288 19.09 15.65 -8.28
N LEU A 289 20.20 15.46 -7.55
CA LEU A 289 20.77 14.14 -7.27
C LEU A 289 21.04 13.95 -5.79
N GLU A 290 20.56 12.86 -5.24
CA GLU A 290 20.82 12.39 -3.87
C GLU A 290 21.50 11.02 -3.90
N GLY A 291 22.59 10.87 -3.14
CA GLY A 291 23.15 9.59 -2.80
C GLY A 291 22.44 8.98 -1.60
N VAL A 292 22.23 7.68 -1.61
CA VAL A 292 21.53 6.95 -0.56
C VAL A 292 22.36 5.75 -0.15
N ALA A 293 22.55 5.54 1.15
CA ALA A 293 23.05 4.29 1.72
C ALA A 293 21.99 3.74 2.67
N PHE A 294 21.78 2.42 2.67
CA PHE A 294 20.72 1.83 3.48
C PHE A 294 21.08 0.46 4.06
N MET A 295 20.41 0.14 5.15
CA MET A 295 20.41 -1.16 5.79
C MET A 295 18.97 -1.52 6.17
N ASP A 296 18.52 -2.67 5.72
CA ASP A 296 17.20 -3.22 5.99
C ASP A 296 17.33 -4.55 6.72
N CYS A 297 16.49 -4.79 7.70
CA CYS A 297 16.37 -6.10 8.33
C CYS A 297 14.89 -6.44 8.58
N GLY A 298 14.55 -7.72 8.48
CA GLY A 298 13.18 -8.18 8.70
C GLY A 298 13.14 -9.62 9.18
N THR A 299 12.10 -9.94 9.94
CA THR A 299 11.86 -11.28 10.46
C THR A 299 10.37 -11.57 10.58
N ASP A 300 9.98 -12.83 10.33
CA ASP A 300 8.63 -13.35 10.54
C ASP A 300 8.38 -13.80 11.99
N LEU A 301 9.33 -13.52 12.91
CA LEU A 301 9.26 -13.88 14.33
C LEU A 301 8.97 -15.38 14.54
N ARG A 302 9.43 -16.24 13.64
CA ARG A 302 9.18 -17.69 13.60
C ARG A 302 7.70 -18.07 13.51
N SER A 303 6.85 -17.17 13.03
CA SER A 303 5.41 -17.39 12.90
C SER A 303 4.98 -17.95 11.53
N GLY A 304 5.93 -18.21 10.65
CA GLY A 304 5.68 -18.79 9.32
C GLY A 304 5.02 -20.16 9.37
N CYS A 305 5.36 -20.98 10.36
CA CYS A 305 4.73 -22.31 10.56
C CYS A 305 3.25 -22.23 10.98
N LEU A 306 2.79 -21.06 11.47
CA LEU A 306 1.41 -20.84 11.88
C LEU A 306 0.52 -20.35 10.72
N VAL A 307 1.09 -20.11 9.55
CA VAL A 307 0.34 -19.75 8.34
C VAL A 307 -0.24 -21.02 7.71
N PRO A 308 -1.53 -21.07 7.37
CA PRO A 308 -2.12 -22.24 6.72
C PRO A 308 -1.35 -22.63 5.46
N GLY A 309 -1.04 -23.93 5.30
CA GLY A 309 -0.21 -24.44 4.21
C GLY A 309 1.30 -24.21 4.38
N ASN A 310 1.72 -23.54 5.46
CA ASN A 310 3.12 -23.26 5.80
C ASN A 310 4.02 -22.83 4.61
N PRO A 311 3.67 -21.74 3.90
CA PRO A 311 4.38 -21.36 2.67
C PRO A 311 5.86 -21.02 2.93
N ALA A 312 6.19 -20.54 4.13
CA ALA A 312 7.56 -20.19 4.49
C ALA A 312 8.48 -21.42 4.47
N LEU A 313 8.08 -22.51 5.14
CA LEU A 313 8.87 -23.76 5.17
C LEU A 313 8.84 -24.46 3.80
N ARG A 314 7.67 -24.54 3.18
CA ARG A 314 7.47 -25.21 1.89
C ARG A 314 8.34 -24.64 0.77
N HIS A 315 8.51 -23.33 0.73
CA HIS A 315 9.35 -22.64 -0.24
C HIS A 315 10.77 -22.36 0.27
N GLY A 316 11.15 -22.91 1.42
CA GLY A 316 12.49 -22.79 1.97
C GLY A 316 12.88 -21.36 2.39
N LYS A 317 11.91 -20.49 2.69
CA LYS A 317 12.17 -19.10 3.07
C LYS A 317 12.90 -19.05 4.42
N PRO A 318 13.94 -18.18 4.55
CA PRO A 318 14.80 -18.19 5.74
C PRO A 318 14.13 -17.67 7.02
N GLY A 319 13.00 -16.96 6.94
CA GLY A 319 12.26 -16.38 8.06
C GLY A 319 12.86 -15.09 8.62
N SER A 320 14.12 -14.80 8.32
CA SER A 320 14.80 -13.56 8.65
C SER A 320 15.79 -13.17 7.56
N GLY A 321 16.01 -11.88 7.36
CA GLY A 321 16.90 -11.40 6.31
C GLY A 321 17.47 -10.03 6.61
N ILE A 322 18.67 -9.78 6.07
CA ILE A 322 19.36 -8.51 6.13
C ILE A 322 19.77 -8.12 4.71
N GLY A 323 19.49 -6.89 4.32
CA GLY A 323 19.91 -6.30 3.07
C GLY A 323 20.68 -5.02 3.30
N LEU A 324 21.77 -4.86 2.60
CA LEU A 324 22.63 -3.68 2.62
C LEU A 324 22.74 -3.12 1.21
N GLY A 325 22.86 -1.82 1.08
CA GLY A 325 23.04 -1.27 -0.25
C GLY A 325 23.21 0.24 -0.29
N TYR A 326 23.31 0.70 -1.52
CA TYR A 326 23.43 2.11 -1.85
C TYR A 326 22.63 2.41 -3.13
N GLY A 327 22.41 3.67 -3.38
CA GLY A 327 21.66 4.07 -4.56
C GLY A 327 21.72 5.55 -4.84
N LEU A 328 21.04 5.92 -5.90
CA LEU A 328 20.89 7.29 -6.35
C LEU A 328 19.42 7.62 -6.50
N ARG A 329 19.03 8.82 -6.10
CA ARG A 329 17.72 9.40 -6.35
C ARG A 329 17.87 10.65 -7.20
N PHE A 330 17.11 10.69 -8.27
CA PHE A 330 17.04 11.83 -9.16
C PHE A 330 15.72 12.56 -8.94
N LYS A 331 15.79 13.85 -8.64
CA LYS A 331 14.63 14.75 -8.58
C LYS A 331 14.47 15.43 -9.93
N SER A 332 13.41 15.09 -10.66
CA SER A 332 13.07 15.72 -11.95
C SER A 332 11.75 16.44 -11.81
N GLN A 333 11.49 17.36 -12.74
CA GLN A 333 10.16 18.00 -12.90
C GLN A 333 9.06 16.99 -13.23
N PHE A 334 9.43 15.84 -13.84
CA PHE A 334 8.52 14.75 -14.20
C PHE A 334 8.36 13.70 -13.09
N GLY A 335 9.09 13.84 -11.96
CA GLY A 335 9.02 12.92 -10.84
C GLY A 335 10.39 12.56 -10.27
N HIS A 336 10.35 11.70 -9.27
CA HIS A 336 11.55 11.19 -8.62
C HIS A 336 11.88 9.81 -9.17
N PHE A 337 13.10 9.62 -9.65
CA PHE A 337 13.63 8.32 -10.06
C PHE A 337 14.58 7.81 -8.99
N GLN A 338 14.52 6.53 -8.68
CA GLN A 338 15.47 5.92 -7.76
C GLN A 338 16.08 4.66 -8.37
N LEU A 339 17.38 4.52 -8.18
CA LEU A 339 18.15 3.35 -8.56
C LEU A 339 18.88 2.85 -7.32
N HIS A 340 18.56 1.65 -6.85
CA HIS A 340 19.16 1.06 -5.67
C HIS A 340 19.87 -0.24 -6.03
N TYR A 341 21.08 -0.39 -5.56
CA TYR A 341 21.86 -1.62 -5.59
C TYR A 341 21.88 -2.20 -4.18
N ALA A 342 21.44 -3.43 -4.04
CA ALA A 342 21.31 -4.12 -2.76
C ALA A 342 22.02 -5.47 -2.78
N ILE A 343 22.58 -5.84 -1.65
CA ILE A 343 23.22 -7.14 -1.41
C ILE A 343 22.51 -7.78 -0.20
N ASN A 344 22.10 -9.04 -0.33
CA ASN A 344 21.48 -9.79 0.74
C ASN A 344 22.51 -10.59 1.56
N ALA A 345 22.06 -11.25 2.64
CA ALA A 345 22.91 -12.07 3.50
C ALA A 345 23.54 -13.28 2.79
N PHE A 346 23.04 -13.67 1.62
CA PHE A 346 23.58 -14.74 0.77
C PHE A 346 24.58 -14.22 -0.28
N ASN A 347 24.98 -12.95 -0.17
CA ASN A 347 25.86 -12.27 -1.12
C ASN A 347 25.30 -12.17 -2.55
N GLU A 348 23.99 -12.34 -2.71
CA GLU A 348 23.32 -12.10 -3.98
C GLU A 348 23.04 -10.60 -4.15
N ARG A 349 23.10 -10.16 -5.40
CA ARG A 349 23.03 -8.76 -5.79
C ARG A 349 21.73 -8.49 -6.53
N SER A 350 21.04 -7.42 -6.16
CA SER A 350 19.79 -7.00 -6.77
C SER A 350 19.84 -5.53 -7.14
N LEU A 351 19.36 -5.20 -8.32
CA LEU A 351 19.22 -3.83 -8.78
C LEU A 351 17.74 -3.48 -8.81
N TYR A 352 17.38 -2.42 -8.10
CA TYR A 352 16.01 -1.90 -8.09
C TYR A 352 15.97 -0.56 -8.79
N PHE A 353 15.08 -0.45 -9.74
CA PHE A 353 14.73 0.81 -10.37
C PHE A 353 13.30 1.16 -9.98
N GLY A 354 13.02 2.36 -9.55
CA GLY A 354 11.69 2.79 -9.12
C GLY A 354 11.41 4.24 -9.43
N LEU A 355 10.13 4.52 -9.62
CA LEU A 355 9.57 5.86 -9.55
C LEU A 355 8.83 5.91 -8.20
N PRO A 356 9.37 6.59 -7.18
CA PRO A 356 8.57 6.86 -5.99
C PRO A 356 7.34 7.63 -6.43
N ASN A 357 6.17 7.22 -5.95
CA ASN A 357 4.86 7.74 -6.34
C ASN A 357 4.90 9.26 -6.58
N LEU A 358 4.73 9.65 -7.83
CA LEU A 358 4.22 10.97 -8.17
C LEU A 358 2.86 11.08 -7.47
N GLY A 359 2.84 11.85 -6.41
CA GLY A 359 1.81 12.01 -5.41
C GLY A 359 0.48 11.38 -5.74
N SER A 360 0.00 10.55 -4.82
CA SER A 360 -1.44 10.33 -4.75
C SER A 360 -2.10 11.67 -5.02
N CYS A 361 -2.89 11.71 -6.08
CA CYS A 361 -3.79 12.84 -6.32
C CYS A 361 -4.79 12.91 -5.14
N TYR A 362 -4.37 13.46 -3.99
CA TYR A 362 -5.24 13.78 -2.86
C TYR A 362 -5.76 15.20 -2.98
#